data_cac60c04759a589968fcdad7c4b5a9b5
#
_entry.id   cac60c04759a589968fcdad7c4b5a9b5
#
_cell.length_a   1.000
_cell.length_b   1.000
_cell.length_c   1.000
_cell.angle_alpha   90.00
_cell.angle_beta   90.00
_cell.angle_gamma   90.00
#
_symmetry.space_group_name_H-M   'P 1'
#
loop_
_entity.id
_entity.type
_entity.pdbx_description
1 polymer ?
#
loop_
_entity_poly.entity_id
_entity_poly.type
_entity_poly.pdbx_seq_one_letter_code
_entity_poly.pdbx_strand_id
1 'polypeptide(L)'
;MLRLAFIFAVALSAQSVTLAQAARDVSKASARAGTPAWVRGGVIYEIYPRDFSEQGNFAGVTAQLDRLKELGVNILWLMPVHPIGEEKKKGPVGSPYAVRDYYAVNPDYGTAADLKRLITEAHRRGMKVVIDIVANHTSWDSVLMKNPEYYVRDSAGKITYPHDWMDVAKLNYDNPQLRRYMTDMLKFWVRDFDLDGFRCDVAADVPTDFWEQARAELDKVKPDIFMLAEADKPELLLRAFDLDYSWTLHSALTDVLQGRKSANELRAAWEADEARYPRGALRMRFSDNHDERRAIARFGEPGALAASALMFALDGVPMLYNGMEVGDTTESGAPALFYRLPVFWPIAERRPEFPRFYRQMIALRKSHTALTRGRTEWLHNSDETRITTFARRDEGEEIVVAINFSNRPFNGTIEAPTGAGAAFNDITPDTREPPRADATEAERAARTRAVSLPALSLDAWGYRIFRRGR
;
A
#
# COMPACT_ATOMS: atom_id res chain seq x y z
N MET A 1 -31.75 -22.35 73.86
CA MET A 1 -31.06 -22.84 72.65
C MET A 1 -31.62 -22.11 71.45
N LEU A 2 -30.99 -21.02 71.07
CA LEU A 2 -31.37 -20.20 69.90
C LEU A 2 -30.46 -20.55 68.72
N ARG A 3 -31.04 -20.99 67.60
CA ARG A 3 -30.30 -21.21 66.36
C ARG A 3 -30.46 -19.94 65.49
N LEU A 4 -29.36 -19.22 65.28
CA LEU A 4 -29.23 -18.17 64.30
C LEU A 4 -29.03 -18.80 62.92
N ALA A 5 -29.89 -18.49 61.96
CA ALA A 5 -29.75 -18.77 60.54
C ALA A 5 -29.07 -17.58 59.86
N PHE A 6 -27.88 -17.79 59.28
CA PHE A 6 -27.22 -16.84 58.40
C PHE A 6 -27.72 -17.01 56.99
N ILE A 7 -28.34 -15.96 56.46
CA ILE A 7 -28.73 -15.87 55.04
C ILE A 7 -27.52 -15.24 54.28
N PHE A 8 -26.89 -16.03 53.41
CA PHE A 8 -25.92 -15.55 52.44
C PHE A 8 -26.65 -14.97 51.26
N ALA A 9 -26.60 -13.65 51.09
CA ALA A 9 -26.99 -12.99 49.85
C ALA A 9 -25.85 -13.09 48.85
N VAL A 10 -26.02 -13.90 47.79
CA VAL A 10 -25.12 -13.97 46.65
C VAL A 10 -25.48 -12.78 45.71
N ALA A 11 -24.63 -11.76 45.69
CA ALA A 11 -24.73 -10.71 44.70
C ALA A 11 -24.22 -11.25 43.35
N LEU A 12 -25.12 -11.49 42.41
CA LEU A 12 -24.77 -11.70 41.00
C LEU A 12 -24.28 -10.36 40.42
N SER A 13 -22.98 -10.22 40.26
CA SER A 13 -22.41 -9.16 39.42
C SER A 13 -22.65 -9.53 37.96
N ALA A 14 -23.55 -8.80 37.31
CA ALA A 14 -23.73 -8.87 35.85
C ALA A 14 -22.47 -8.31 35.17
N GLN A 15 -21.58 -9.18 34.78
CA GLN A 15 -20.51 -8.84 33.85
C GLN A 15 -21.15 -8.60 32.47
N SER A 16 -21.15 -7.37 32.04
CA SER A 16 -21.49 -7.00 30.66
C SER A 16 -20.44 -7.60 29.72
N VAL A 17 -20.73 -8.77 29.18
CA VAL A 17 -19.97 -9.35 28.09
C VAL A 17 -20.26 -8.50 26.87
N THR A 18 -19.31 -7.63 26.50
CA THR A 18 -19.31 -6.98 25.20
C THR A 18 -19.15 -8.09 24.17
N LEU A 19 -20.25 -8.47 23.52
CA LEU A 19 -20.20 -9.36 22.37
C LEU A 19 -19.36 -8.68 21.29
N ALA A 20 -18.12 -9.11 21.15
CA ALA A 20 -17.35 -8.81 19.96
C ALA A 20 -18.21 -9.28 18.77
N GLN A 21 -18.65 -8.35 17.95
CA GLN A 21 -19.47 -8.64 16.77
C GLN A 21 -18.64 -9.58 15.90
N ALA A 22 -19.06 -10.83 15.77
CA ALA A 22 -18.36 -11.81 14.94
C ALA A 22 -18.21 -11.22 13.54
N ALA A 23 -16.98 -11.21 13.01
CA ALA A 23 -16.69 -10.70 11.69
C ALA A 23 -17.66 -11.37 10.69
N ARG A 24 -18.40 -10.57 9.94
CA ARG A 24 -19.36 -11.06 8.96
C ARG A 24 -18.61 -11.74 7.82
N ASP A 25 -18.93 -12.99 7.52
CA ASP A 25 -18.40 -13.64 6.31
C ASP A 25 -18.90 -12.91 5.07
N VAL A 26 -17.98 -12.23 4.39
CA VAL A 26 -18.25 -11.46 3.18
C VAL A 26 -17.69 -12.10 1.90
N SER A 27 -17.08 -13.28 2.01
CA SER A 27 -16.41 -13.98 0.89
C SER A 27 -17.35 -14.29 -0.29
N LYS A 28 -18.64 -14.46 0.00
CA LYS A 28 -19.66 -14.70 -1.03
C LYS A 28 -20.23 -13.43 -1.65
N ALA A 29 -19.96 -12.28 -1.07
CA ALA A 29 -20.37 -10.99 -1.61
C ALA A 29 -19.45 -10.55 -2.76
N SER A 30 -19.83 -9.49 -3.46
CA SER A 30 -18.96 -8.80 -4.41
C SER A 30 -18.39 -7.55 -3.75
N ALA A 31 -17.15 -7.26 -4.04
CA ALA A 31 -16.55 -5.99 -3.67
C ALA A 31 -17.29 -4.83 -4.35
N ARG A 32 -17.11 -3.61 -3.83
CA ARG A 32 -17.70 -2.40 -4.37
C ARG A 32 -17.48 -2.31 -5.89
N ALA A 33 -18.56 -2.11 -6.62
CA ALA A 33 -18.50 -1.76 -8.04
C ALA A 33 -18.11 -0.28 -8.20
N GLY A 34 -17.47 0.06 -9.32
CA GLY A 34 -17.15 1.46 -9.66
C GLY A 34 -15.79 1.95 -9.12
N THR A 35 -14.89 1.04 -8.74
CA THR A 35 -13.48 1.42 -8.56
C THR A 35 -12.95 2.05 -9.85
N PRO A 36 -12.37 3.27 -9.79
CA PRO A 36 -11.92 3.97 -10.99
C PRO A 36 -10.90 3.15 -11.79
N ALA A 37 -11.01 3.16 -13.11
CA ALA A 37 -10.14 2.38 -13.99
C ALA A 37 -8.64 2.74 -13.81
N TRP A 38 -8.36 4.01 -13.51
CA TRP A 38 -7.01 4.50 -13.27
C TRP A 38 -6.37 3.94 -11.97
N VAL A 39 -7.18 3.42 -11.02
CA VAL A 39 -6.71 2.71 -9.83
C VAL A 39 -6.28 1.29 -10.20
N ARG A 40 -7.14 0.55 -10.90
CA ARG A 40 -6.89 -0.87 -11.22
C ARG A 40 -5.64 -1.06 -12.06
N GLY A 41 -5.41 -0.19 -13.04
CA GLY A 41 -4.20 -0.17 -13.87
C GLY A 41 -3.07 0.68 -13.29
N GLY A 42 -3.25 1.23 -12.10
CA GLY A 42 -2.37 2.21 -11.49
C GLY A 42 -1.16 1.63 -10.77
N VAL A 43 -0.28 2.56 -10.42
CA VAL A 43 0.85 2.35 -9.50
C VAL A 43 0.85 3.52 -8.53
N ILE A 44 0.74 3.20 -7.25
CA ILE A 44 0.75 4.18 -6.17
C ILE A 44 2.21 4.55 -5.86
N TYR A 45 2.44 5.84 -5.62
CA TYR A 45 3.71 6.34 -5.15
C TYR A 45 3.48 7.16 -3.88
N GLU A 46 3.86 6.61 -2.75
CA GLU A 46 3.76 7.23 -1.44
C GLU A 46 4.87 8.25 -1.25
N ILE A 47 4.50 9.46 -0.83
CA ILE A 47 5.39 10.60 -0.64
C ILE A 47 5.27 11.11 0.79
N TYR A 48 6.36 11.07 1.53
CA TYR A 48 6.49 11.87 2.75
C TYR A 48 7.05 13.25 2.36
N PRO A 49 6.24 14.34 2.36
CA PRO A 49 6.67 15.63 1.86
C PRO A 49 7.94 16.16 2.54
N ARG A 50 8.11 15.87 3.84
CA ARG A 50 9.28 16.28 4.64
C ARG A 50 10.59 15.66 4.16
N ASP A 51 10.55 14.42 3.68
CA ASP A 51 11.74 13.64 3.40
C ASP A 51 11.97 13.40 1.90
N PHE A 52 10.99 13.75 1.06
CA PHE A 52 11.04 13.52 -0.38
C PHE A 52 12.12 14.37 -1.08
N SER A 53 12.42 15.53 -0.57
CA SER A 53 13.39 16.45 -1.15
C SER A 53 14.22 17.16 -0.08
N GLU A 54 15.35 17.76 -0.49
CA GLU A 54 16.14 18.60 0.41
C GLU A 54 15.35 19.79 0.96
N GLN A 55 14.37 20.31 0.20
CA GLN A 55 13.49 21.38 0.65
C GLN A 55 12.50 20.90 1.72
N GLY A 56 12.09 19.61 1.67
CA GLY A 56 11.15 19.01 2.60
C GLY A 56 9.75 19.63 2.54
N ASN A 57 9.27 19.99 1.33
CA ASN A 57 8.04 20.73 1.14
C ASN A 57 7.36 20.44 -0.21
N PHE A 58 6.16 20.99 -0.43
CA PHE A 58 5.39 20.81 -1.67
C PHE A 58 6.10 21.32 -2.92
N ALA A 59 6.89 22.38 -2.82
CA ALA A 59 7.66 22.90 -3.95
C ALA A 59 8.72 21.89 -4.41
N GLY A 60 9.39 21.23 -3.45
CA GLY A 60 10.34 20.15 -3.73
C GLY A 60 9.68 18.94 -4.40
N VAL A 61 8.47 18.58 -3.98
CA VAL A 61 7.68 17.52 -4.65
C VAL A 61 7.28 17.95 -6.05
N THR A 62 6.78 19.19 -6.22
CA THR A 62 6.36 19.74 -7.52
C THR A 62 7.50 19.73 -8.54
N ALA A 63 8.71 20.05 -8.10
CA ALA A 63 9.90 20.06 -8.96
C ALA A 63 10.27 18.66 -9.51
N GLN A 64 9.81 17.59 -8.87
CA GLN A 64 10.12 16.21 -9.25
C GLN A 64 9.00 15.50 -10.02
N LEU A 65 7.89 16.17 -10.32
CA LEU A 65 6.74 15.55 -10.98
C LEU A 65 7.08 14.98 -12.38
N ASP A 66 7.99 15.59 -13.12
CA ASP A 66 8.41 15.05 -14.42
C ASP A 66 9.18 13.74 -14.25
N ARG A 67 10.06 13.64 -13.26
CA ARG A 67 10.75 12.40 -12.90
C ARG A 67 9.78 11.29 -12.50
N LEU A 68 8.75 11.61 -11.71
CA LEU A 68 7.71 10.65 -11.32
C LEU A 68 6.87 10.19 -12.53
N LYS A 69 6.57 11.11 -13.45
CA LYS A 69 5.91 10.77 -14.71
C LYS A 69 6.77 9.84 -15.58
N GLU A 70 8.07 10.11 -15.68
CA GLU A 70 9.03 9.26 -16.41
C GLU A 70 9.20 7.89 -15.76
N LEU A 71 9.17 7.81 -14.43
CA LEU A 71 9.12 6.53 -13.71
C LEU A 71 7.86 5.74 -14.09
N GLY A 72 6.78 6.43 -14.38
CA GLY A 72 5.52 5.85 -14.86
C GLY A 72 4.45 5.71 -13.78
N VAL A 73 4.65 6.19 -12.56
CA VAL A 73 3.61 6.21 -11.54
C VAL A 73 2.48 7.16 -11.92
N ASN A 74 1.28 6.90 -11.44
CA ASN A 74 0.12 7.71 -11.80
C ASN A 74 -0.79 8.07 -10.62
N ILE A 75 -0.50 7.57 -9.42
CA ILE A 75 -1.23 7.89 -8.19
C ILE A 75 -0.21 8.37 -7.16
N LEU A 76 -0.24 9.64 -6.83
CA LEU A 76 0.60 10.23 -5.80
C LEU A 76 -0.17 10.25 -4.48
N TRP A 77 0.30 9.49 -3.51
CA TRP A 77 -0.24 9.52 -2.15
C TRP A 77 0.67 10.38 -1.28
N LEU A 78 0.20 11.55 -0.88
CA LEU A 78 0.89 12.41 0.08
C LEU A 78 0.53 11.96 1.50
N MET A 79 1.51 11.60 2.31
CA MET A 79 1.34 11.40 3.75
C MET A 79 0.72 12.65 4.38
N PRO A 80 0.24 12.62 5.65
CA PRO A 80 -0.60 13.70 6.19
C PRO A 80 -0.04 15.10 5.95
N VAL A 81 -0.86 15.95 5.33
CA VAL A 81 -0.51 17.33 4.93
C VAL A 81 -0.92 18.37 5.96
N HIS A 82 -1.50 17.94 7.08
CA HIS A 82 -2.06 18.77 8.12
C HIS A 82 -0.98 19.26 9.11
N PRO A 83 -1.22 20.37 9.82
CA PRO A 83 -0.35 20.79 10.93
C PRO A 83 -0.26 19.71 12.01
N ILE A 84 0.95 19.52 12.51
CA ILE A 84 1.25 18.55 13.57
C ILE A 84 1.04 19.22 14.93
N GLY A 85 0.51 18.48 15.91
CA GLY A 85 0.37 18.95 17.28
C GLY A 85 1.71 19.04 18.03
N GLU A 86 1.76 19.96 18.98
CA GLU A 86 2.94 20.18 19.82
C GLU A 86 2.81 19.52 21.20
N GLU A 87 1.58 19.33 21.71
CA GLU A 87 1.36 18.70 23.00
C GLU A 87 1.65 17.21 22.94
N LYS A 88 2.56 16.72 23.79
CA LYS A 88 3.05 15.32 23.85
C LYS A 88 3.74 14.85 22.55
N LYS A 89 4.26 15.76 21.78
CA LYS A 89 4.97 15.49 20.54
C LYS A 89 6.11 14.49 20.73
N LYS A 90 6.18 13.48 19.86
CA LYS A 90 7.30 12.55 19.77
C LYS A 90 8.40 13.10 18.86
N GLY A 91 9.66 13.03 19.31
CA GLY A 91 10.81 13.49 18.54
C GLY A 91 10.80 15.00 18.21
N PRO A 92 11.76 15.48 17.43
CA PRO A 92 11.91 16.91 17.17
C PRO A 92 10.82 17.48 16.23
N VAL A 93 10.30 16.68 15.29
CA VAL A 93 9.33 17.16 14.29
C VAL A 93 7.89 16.70 14.55
N GLY A 94 7.68 15.77 15.49
CA GLY A 94 6.38 15.19 15.80
C GLY A 94 5.91 14.16 14.78
N SER A 95 4.83 13.46 15.13
CA SER A 95 4.19 12.51 14.22
C SER A 95 3.31 13.26 13.21
N PRO A 96 3.43 13.01 11.91
CA PRO A 96 2.50 13.54 10.91
C PRO A 96 1.06 13.06 11.15
N TYR A 97 0.90 11.98 11.91
CA TYR A 97 -0.39 11.42 12.29
C TYR A 97 -1.00 12.07 13.54
N ALA A 98 -0.31 12.98 14.22
CA ALA A 98 -0.87 13.78 15.32
C ALA A 98 -1.46 15.08 14.77
N VAL A 99 -2.64 14.98 14.14
CA VAL A 99 -3.28 16.10 13.41
C VAL A 99 -3.82 17.15 14.37
N ARG A 100 -3.38 18.40 14.17
CA ARG A 100 -3.84 19.56 14.94
C ARG A 100 -5.08 20.23 14.35
N ASP A 101 -5.12 20.38 13.02
CA ASP A 101 -6.23 21.02 12.32
C ASP A 101 -6.45 20.36 10.95
N TYR A 102 -7.63 19.76 10.77
CA TYR A 102 -7.97 19.04 9.53
C TYR A 102 -8.27 19.94 8.33
N TYR A 103 -8.52 21.23 8.53
CA TYR A 103 -8.79 22.18 7.45
C TYR A 103 -7.58 23.03 7.07
N ALA A 104 -6.46 22.86 7.76
CA ALA A 104 -5.24 23.58 7.52
C ALA A 104 -4.16 22.74 6.85
N VAL A 105 -3.26 23.41 6.14
CA VAL A 105 -2.05 22.85 5.55
C VAL A 105 -0.89 23.08 6.51
N ASN A 106 -0.01 22.08 6.65
CA ASN A 106 1.18 22.17 7.48
C ASN A 106 2.11 23.27 6.95
N PRO A 107 2.40 24.31 7.76
CA PRO A 107 3.25 25.43 7.33
C PRO A 107 4.69 25.01 7.00
N ASP A 108 5.20 23.89 7.55
CA ASP A 108 6.51 23.34 7.19
C ASP A 108 6.55 22.85 5.73
N TYR A 109 5.42 22.45 5.18
CA TYR A 109 5.33 21.97 3.80
C TYR A 109 4.99 23.07 2.79
N GLY A 110 4.57 24.23 3.27
CA GLY A 110 4.19 25.39 2.45
C GLY A 110 2.76 25.86 2.72
N THR A 111 2.21 26.58 1.75
CA THR A 111 0.86 27.16 1.83
C THR A 111 -0.18 26.28 1.14
N ALA A 112 -1.47 26.60 1.38
CA ALA A 112 -2.56 25.99 0.62
C ALA A 112 -2.42 26.21 -0.90
N ALA A 113 -1.88 27.38 -1.31
CA ALA A 113 -1.61 27.66 -2.72
C ALA A 113 -0.50 26.76 -3.29
N ASP A 114 0.51 26.43 -2.50
CA ASP A 114 1.58 25.50 -2.93
C ASP A 114 1.05 24.08 -3.11
N LEU A 115 0.20 23.60 -2.21
CA LEU A 115 -0.44 22.30 -2.37
C LEU A 115 -1.38 22.27 -3.58
N LYS A 116 -2.21 23.31 -3.80
CA LYS A 116 -3.06 23.42 -5.00
C LYS A 116 -2.24 23.41 -6.29
N ARG A 117 -1.10 24.11 -6.28
CA ARG A 117 -0.17 24.10 -7.42
C ARG A 117 0.39 22.70 -7.69
N LEU A 118 0.82 21.98 -6.65
CA LEU A 118 1.29 20.60 -6.77
C LEU A 118 0.22 19.72 -7.41
N ILE A 119 -1.02 19.76 -6.92
CA ILE A 119 -2.15 18.97 -7.43
C ILE A 119 -2.42 19.32 -8.91
N THR A 120 -2.52 20.62 -9.24
CA THR A 120 -2.74 21.09 -10.61
C THR A 120 -1.63 20.61 -11.57
N GLU A 121 -0.36 20.71 -11.13
CA GLU A 121 0.78 20.28 -11.94
C GLU A 121 0.86 18.76 -12.09
N ALA A 122 0.42 18.00 -11.09
CA ALA A 122 0.28 16.54 -11.17
C ALA A 122 -0.82 16.16 -12.18
N HIS A 123 -2.00 16.80 -12.10
CA HIS A 123 -3.11 16.59 -13.03
C HIS A 123 -2.71 16.92 -14.47
N ARG A 124 -1.99 18.01 -14.69
CA ARG A 124 -1.48 18.39 -16.04
C ARG A 124 -0.58 17.31 -16.64
N ARG A 125 0.07 16.51 -15.81
CA ARG A 125 0.91 15.37 -16.21
C ARG A 125 0.16 14.03 -16.27
N GLY A 126 -1.15 14.03 -16.01
CA GLY A 126 -1.99 12.84 -16.01
C GLY A 126 -1.85 11.99 -14.74
N MET A 127 -1.31 12.54 -13.67
CA MET A 127 -1.22 11.88 -12.37
C MET A 127 -2.38 12.32 -11.47
N LYS A 128 -2.83 11.41 -10.61
CA LYS A 128 -3.85 11.61 -9.59
C LYS A 128 -3.20 11.88 -8.24
N VAL A 129 -3.84 12.68 -7.40
CA VAL A 129 -3.31 13.02 -6.07
C VAL A 129 -4.32 12.66 -4.99
N VAL A 130 -3.86 11.87 -4.02
CA VAL A 130 -4.60 11.54 -2.81
C VAL A 130 -3.82 11.99 -1.59
N ILE A 131 -4.51 12.33 -0.51
CA ILE A 131 -3.86 12.65 0.76
C ILE A 131 -4.22 11.63 1.83
N ASP A 132 -3.39 11.57 2.85
CA ASP A 132 -3.62 10.75 4.04
C ASP A 132 -4.57 11.45 5.01
N ILE A 133 -5.58 10.73 5.48
CA ILE A 133 -6.56 11.21 6.45
C ILE A 133 -6.50 10.37 7.72
N VAL A 134 -6.16 11.01 8.81
CA VAL A 134 -6.11 10.40 10.15
C VAL A 134 -7.47 10.57 10.83
N ALA A 135 -8.38 9.63 10.60
CA ALA A 135 -9.75 9.76 11.09
C ALA A 135 -9.97 9.18 12.49
N ASN A 136 -9.05 8.37 13.02
CA ASN A 136 -9.20 7.68 14.29
C ASN A 136 -8.88 8.54 15.52
N HIS A 137 -7.99 9.53 15.38
CA HIS A 137 -7.44 10.30 16.49
C HIS A 137 -6.93 11.67 16.05
N THR A 138 -6.61 12.53 17.02
CA THR A 138 -5.99 13.85 16.80
C THR A 138 -4.82 14.05 17.77
N SER A 139 -4.06 15.12 17.58
CA SER A 139 -3.15 15.61 18.64
C SER A 139 -3.95 16.10 19.86
N TRP A 140 -3.26 16.23 21.01
CA TRP A 140 -3.86 16.71 22.26
C TRP A 140 -4.15 18.22 22.26
N ASP A 141 -3.53 18.99 21.38
CA ASP A 141 -3.76 20.41 21.15
C ASP A 141 -4.55 20.68 19.86
N SER A 142 -5.28 19.68 19.38
CA SER A 142 -6.15 19.83 18.21
C SER A 142 -7.22 20.90 18.43
N VAL A 143 -7.57 21.61 17.36
CA VAL A 143 -8.70 22.56 17.37
C VAL A 143 -10.02 21.90 17.78
N LEU A 144 -10.15 20.58 17.60
CA LEU A 144 -11.32 19.79 18.03
C LEU A 144 -11.43 19.63 19.55
N MET A 145 -10.35 19.88 20.31
CA MET A 145 -10.39 19.81 21.79
C MET A 145 -11.36 20.82 22.43
N LYS A 146 -11.81 21.80 21.64
CA LYS A 146 -12.90 22.71 22.06
C LYS A 146 -14.23 22.00 22.24
N ASN A 147 -14.37 20.81 21.67
CA ASN A 147 -15.55 19.93 21.74
C ASN A 147 -15.14 18.61 22.40
N PRO A 148 -14.96 18.57 23.70
CA PRO A 148 -14.45 17.40 24.40
C PRO A 148 -15.37 16.17 24.31
N GLU A 149 -16.62 16.34 23.91
CA GLU A 149 -17.58 15.27 23.57
C GLU A 149 -17.26 14.54 22.24
N TYR A 150 -16.32 15.06 21.45
CA TYR A 150 -15.83 14.41 20.26
C TYR A 150 -14.81 13.32 20.57
N TYR A 151 -14.43 13.14 21.82
CA TYR A 151 -13.39 12.20 22.23
C TYR A 151 -13.93 11.09 23.11
N VAL A 152 -13.35 9.89 22.96
CA VAL A 152 -13.64 8.75 23.83
C VAL A 152 -13.12 9.02 25.24
N ARG A 153 -13.92 8.68 26.27
CA ARG A 153 -13.56 8.82 27.66
C ARG A 153 -13.52 7.47 28.37
N ASP A 154 -12.62 7.36 29.33
CA ASP A 154 -12.60 6.23 30.26
C ASP A 154 -13.69 6.33 31.33
N SER A 155 -13.75 5.34 32.21
CA SER A 155 -14.72 5.30 33.32
C SER A 155 -14.56 6.43 34.35
N ALA A 156 -13.40 7.10 34.38
CA ALA A 156 -13.13 8.28 35.21
C ALA A 156 -13.48 9.60 34.49
N GLY A 157 -13.98 9.54 33.25
CA GLY A 157 -14.34 10.69 32.44
C GLY A 157 -13.15 11.37 31.75
N LYS A 158 -11.97 10.79 31.80
CA LYS A 158 -10.77 11.32 31.15
C LYS A 158 -10.74 10.91 29.69
N ILE A 159 -10.35 11.83 28.79
CA ILE A 159 -10.12 11.51 27.36
C ILE A 159 -9.03 10.45 27.25
N THR A 160 -9.26 9.42 26.39
CA THR A 160 -8.35 8.30 26.17
C THR A 160 -7.56 8.44 24.86
N TYR A 161 -6.62 7.54 24.66
CA TYR A 161 -5.83 7.38 23.43
C TYR A 161 -6.06 5.98 22.85
N PRO A 162 -5.87 5.80 21.51
CA PRO A 162 -5.97 4.48 20.91
C PRO A 162 -4.71 3.67 21.19
N HIS A 163 -4.86 2.36 21.38
CA HIS A 163 -3.75 1.42 21.61
C HIS A 163 -2.81 1.90 22.73
N ASP A 164 -1.51 2.01 22.44
CA ASP A 164 -0.46 2.57 23.32
C ASP A 164 0.05 3.95 22.85
N TRP A 165 -0.70 4.63 21.96
CA TRP A 165 -0.28 5.90 21.33
C TRP A 165 -0.64 7.10 22.19
N MET A 166 0.15 7.33 23.22
CA MET A 166 -0.10 8.38 24.24
C MET A 166 0.04 9.82 23.71
N ASP A 167 0.59 10.00 22.52
CA ASP A 167 0.77 11.31 21.87
C ASP A 167 -0.48 11.81 21.12
N VAL A 168 -1.52 11.00 21.04
CA VAL A 168 -2.78 11.32 20.35
C VAL A 168 -4.01 11.00 21.20
N ALA A 169 -5.16 11.59 20.85
CA ALA A 169 -6.44 11.44 21.56
C ALA A 169 -7.48 10.78 20.64
N LYS A 170 -8.18 9.73 21.14
CA LYS A 170 -9.12 8.93 20.35
C LYS A 170 -10.44 9.65 20.11
N LEU A 171 -10.88 9.71 18.85
CA LEU A 171 -12.16 10.29 18.44
C LEU A 171 -13.35 9.35 18.70
N ASN A 172 -14.50 9.94 19.07
CA ASN A 172 -15.74 9.25 19.42
C ASN A 172 -16.76 9.33 18.29
N TYR A 173 -16.84 8.32 17.45
CA TYR A 173 -17.79 8.24 16.34
C TYR A 173 -19.23 7.93 16.75
N ASP A 174 -19.55 7.74 18.02
CA ASP A 174 -20.93 7.72 18.49
C ASP A 174 -21.53 9.15 18.48
N ASN A 175 -20.68 10.18 18.41
CA ASN A 175 -21.10 11.57 18.31
C ASN A 175 -21.47 11.94 16.86
N PRO A 176 -22.75 12.28 16.56
CA PRO A 176 -23.19 12.59 15.20
C PRO A 176 -22.63 13.94 14.67
N GLN A 177 -22.23 14.87 15.55
CA GLN A 177 -21.60 16.13 15.12
C GLN A 177 -20.17 15.88 14.66
N LEU A 178 -19.41 14.99 15.32
CA LEU A 178 -18.11 14.57 14.84
C LEU A 178 -18.22 13.92 13.45
N ARG A 179 -19.16 12.98 13.25
CA ARG A 179 -19.37 12.35 11.94
C ARG A 179 -19.65 13.38 10.85
N ARG A 180 -20.47 14.39 11.11
CA ARG A 180 -20.70 15.49 10.15
C ARG A 180 -19.44 16.28 9.88
N TYR A 181 -18.73 16.70 10.94
CA TYR A 181 -17.48 17.43 10.81
C TYR A 181 -16.48 16.69 9.91
N MET A 182 -16.25 15.41 10.16
CA MET A 182 -15.31 14.61 9.40
C MET A 182 -15.77 14.42 7.93
N THR A 183 -17.07 14.19 7.70
CA THR A 183 -17.61 14.11 6.34
C THR A 183 -17.47 15.43 5.59
N ASP A 184 -17.76 16.55 6.21
CA ASP A 184 -17.64 17.88 5.59
C ASP A 184 -16.18 18.23 5.32
N MET A 185 -15.26 17.82 6.19
CA MET A 185 -13.82 17.96 6.00
C MET A 185 -13.35 17.18 4.76
N LEU A 186 -13.75 15.92 4.60
CA LEU A 186 -13.43 15.14 3.41
C LEU A 186 -13.95 15.82 2.13
N LYS A 187 -15.19 16.31 2.16
CA LYS A 187 -15.79 17.06 1.03
C LYS A 187 -15.05 18.36 0.73
N PHE A 188 -14.58 19.08 1.75
CA PHE A 188 -13.78 20.30 1.60
C PHE A 188 -12.50 20.01 0.80
N TRP A 189 -11.73 19.00 1.17
CA TRP A 189 -10.50 18.64 0.46
C TRP A 189 -10.73 18.27 -1.01
N VAL A 190 -11.83 17.57 -1.31
CA VAL A 190 -12.17 17.24 -2.71
C VAL A 190 -12.59 18.49 -3.50
N ARG A 191 -13.42 19.38 -2.92
CA ARG A 191 -13.96 20.54 -3.63
C ARG A 191 -12.93 21.66 -3.81
N ASP A 192 -12.20 21.97 -2.71
CA ASP A 192 -11.37 23.17 -2.67
C ASP A 192 -9.95 22.91 -3.16
N PHE A 193 -9.50 21.66 -3.17
CA PHE A 193 -8.18 21.26 -3.65
C PHE A 193 -8.22 20.36 -4.87
N ASP A 194 -9.39 19.94 -5.32
CA ASP A 194 -9.58 19.01 -6.45
C ASP A 194 -8.86 17.67 -6.26
N LEU A 195 -8.82 17.16 -5.01
CA LEU A 195 -8.23 15.87 -4.73
C LEU A 195 -8.96 14.72 -5.42
N ASP A 196 -8.21 13.67 -5.77
CA ASP A 196 -8.75 12.48 -6.41
C ASP A 196 -9.10 11.36 -5.42
N GLY A 197 -8.78 11.54 -4.14
CA GLY A 197 -9.10 10.56 -3.13
C GLY A 197 -8.32 10.67 -1.83
N PHE A 198 -8.41 9.61 -1.04
CA PHE A 198 -7.81 9.53 0.28
C PHE A 198 -7.21 8.16 0.56
N ARG A 199 -6.09 8.14 1.28
CA ARG A 199 -5.70 7.00 2.11
C ARG A 199 -6.18 7.29 3.53
N CYS A 200 -6.86 6.36 4.14
CA CYS A 200 -7.43 6.53 5.46
C CYS A 200 -6.65 5.70 6.48
N ASP A 201 -6.00 6.43 7.39
CA ASP A 201 -5.18 5.91 8.47
C ASP A 201 -6.02 5.07 9.44
N VAL A 202 -5.51 3.91 9.85
CA VAL A 202 -6.15 2.95 10.79
C VAL A 202 -7.66 2.80 10.54
N ALA A 203 -8.04 2.67 9.28
CA ALA A 203 -9.45 2.66 8.87
C ALA A 203 -10.29 1.57 9.54
N ALA A 204 -9.65 0.48 9.98
CA ALA A 204 -10.31 -0.60 10.71
C ALA A 204 -10.86 -0.18 12.08
N ASP A 205 -10.25 0.81 12.73
CA ASP A 205 -10.60 1.32 14.06
C ASP A 205 -11.72 2.37 14.05
N VAL A 206 -12.08 2.85 12.86
CA VAL A 206 -13.20 3.77 12.64
C VAL A 206 -14.41 2.96 12.17
N PRO A 207 -15.64 3.26 12.65
CA PRO A 207 -16.82 2.47 12.32
C PRO A 207 -17.07 2.35 10.81
N THR A 208 -17.32 1.13 10.35
CA THR A 208 -17.57 0.82 8.92
C THR A 208 -18.74 1.64 8.36
N ASP A 209 -19.81 1.81 9.12
CA ASP A 209 -20.99 2.58 8.72
C ASP A 209 -20.70 4.08 8.53
N PHE A 210 -19.75 4.64 9.29
CA PHE A 210 -19.27 5.99 9.04
C PHE A 210 -18.58 6.08 7.67
N TRP A 211 -17.68 5.15 7.35
CA TRP A 211 -17.01 5.13 6.07
C TRP A 211 -17.98 4.95 4.89
N GLU A 212 -18.99 4.10 5.03
CA GLU A 212 -20.04 3.91 4.04
C GLU A 212 -20.83 5.21 3.81
N GLN A 213 -21.20 5.92 4.88
CA GLN A 213 -21.90 7.21 4.81
C GLN A 213 -21.00 8.28 4.17
N ALA A 214 -19.75 8.41 4.61
CA ALA A 214 -18.79 9.35 4.07
C ALA A 214 -18.56 9.11 2.56
N ARG A 215 -18.40 7.85 2.16
CA ARG A 215 -18.25 7.47 0.75
C ARG A 215 -19.47 7.89 -0.08
N ALA A 216 -20.66 7.63 0.39
CA ALA A 216 -21.89 8.02 -0.31
C ALA A 216 -22.01 9.54 -0.51
N GLU A 217 -21.51 10.34 0.44
CA GLU A 217 -21.44 11.80 0.30
C GLU A 217 -20.32 12.25 -0.65
N LEU A 218 -19.18 11.57 -0.65
CA LEU A 218 -18.07 11.85 -1.56
C LEU A 218 -18.40 11.52 -3.01
N ASP A 219 -19.10 10.40 -3.27
CA ASP A 219 -19.55 9.99 -4.62
C ASP A 219 -20.47 11.06 -5.25
N LYS A 220 -21.20 11.85 -4.44
CA LYS A 220 -22.00 12.99 -4.94
C LYS A 220 -21.14 14.20 -5.35
N VAL A 221 -19.95 14.33 -4.79
CA VAL A 221 -19.02 15.43 -5.07
C VAL A 221 -18.13 15.08 -6.26
N LYS A 222 -17.56 13.89 -6.27
CA LYS A 222 -16.63 13.38 -7.31
C LYS A 222 -16.88 11.87 -7.51
N PRO A 223 -17.61 11.46 -8.54
CA PRO A 223 -18.02 10.06 -8.73
C PRO A 223 -16.88 9.07 -8.88
N ASP A 224 -15.70 9.51 -9.33
CA ASP A 224 -14.49 8.71 -9.49
C ASP A 224 -13.48 8.88 -8.34
N ILE A 225 -13.97 9.28 -7.17
CA ILE A 225 -13.14 9.40 -5.95
C ILE A 225 -12.54 8.04 -5.57
N PHE A 226 -11.27 8.03 -5.20
CA PHE A 226 -10.56 6.84 -4.74
C PHE A 226 -10.43 6.81 -3.23
N MET A 227 -10.67 5.65 -2.63
CA MET A 227 -10.46 5.45 -1.20
C MET A 227 -9.64 4.19 -0.92
N LEU A 228 -8.48 4.38 -0.27
CA LEU A 228 -7.58 3.33 0.20
C LEU A 228 -7.70 3.22 1.73
N ALA A 229 -8.03 2.04 2.24
CA ALA A 229 -8.05 1.78 3.66
C ALA A 229 -6.72 1.21 4.14
N GLU A 230 -6.13 1.80 5.16
CA GLU A 230 -5.16 1.07 5.96
C GLU A 230 -5.91 0.11 6.88
N ALA A 231 -6.08 -1.10 6.42
CA ALA A 231 -6.86 -2.12 7.11
C ALA A 231 -6.54 -3.52 6.57
N ASP A 232 -6.92 -4.52 7.34
CA ASP A 232 -7.11 -5.91 6.95
C ASP A 232 -8.52 -6.35 7.39
N LYS A 233 -9.54 -5.64 6.85
CA LYS A 233 -10.94 -5.75 7.24
C LYS A 233 -11.83 -5.84 6.00
N PRO A 234 -12.14 -7.08 5.54
CA PRO A 234 -12.80 -7.34 4.25
C PRO A 234 -14.11 -6.59 4.02
N GLU A 235 -14.90 -6.35 5.05
CA GLU A 235 -16.19 -5.65 4.95
C GLU A 235 -16.06 -4.18 4.50
N LEU A 236 -14.92 -3.55 4.70
CA LEU A 236 -14.67 -2.19 4.22
C LEU A 236 -14.73 -2.09 2.68
N LEU A 237 -14.37 -3.17 1.99
CA LEU A 237 -14.38 -3.23 0.52
C LEU A 237 -15.76 -3.49 -0.09
N LEU A 238 -16.81 -3.70 0.72
CA LEU A 238 -18.17 -3.89 0.20
C LEU A 238 -18.77 -2.59 -0.35
N ARG A 239 -18.54 -1.45 0.32
CA ARG A 239 -19.20 -0.18 -0.04
C ARG A 239 -18.34 1.06 0.14
N ALA A 240 -17.38 1.07 1.08
CA ALA A 240 -16.66 2.27 1.45
C ALA A 240 -15.35 2.46 0.66
N PHE A 241 -14.55 1.42 0.53
CA PHE A 241 -13.20 1.52 -0.02
C PHE A 241 -13.03 0.75 -1.32
N ASP A 242 -12.12 1.21 -2.15
CA ASP A 242 -11.76 0.59 -3.42
C ASP A 242 -10.59 -0.38 -3.26
N LEU A 243 -9.75 -0.15 -2.25
CA LEU A 243 -8.48 -0.84 -2.02
C LEU A 243 -8.18 -0.89 -0.52
N ASP A 244 -7.55 -1.98 -0.05
CA ASP A 244 -6.92 -2.05 1.26
C ASP A 244 -5.53 -2.68 1.20
N TYR A 245 -4.86 -2.80 2.34
CA TYR A 245 -3.51 -3.33 2.46
C TYR A 245 -3.51 -4.87 2.42
N SER A 246 -2.51 -5.46 1.77
CA SER A 246 -2.30 -6.91 1.79
C SER A 246 -1.32 -7.33 2.89
N TRP A 247 -1.65 -7.06 4.15
CA TRP A 247 -0.77 -7.35 5.29
C TRP A 247 -0.41 -8.83 5.42
N THR A 248 -1.36 -9.74 5.14
CA THR A 248 -1.12 -11.20 5.15
C THR A 248 -0.01 -11.58 4.18
N LEU A 249 -0.09 -11.09 2.93
CA LEU A 249 0.94 -11.37 1.92
C LEU A 249 2.26 -10.67 2.24
N HIS A 250 2.23 -9.42 2.74
CA HIS A 250 3.43 -8.68 3.16
C HIS A 250 4.19 -9.43 4.27
N SER A 251 3.48 -9.95 5.28
CA SER A 251 4.07 -10.76 6.35
C SER A 251 4.69 -12.04 5.81
N ALA A 252 3.98 -12.76 4.94
CA ALA A 252 4.50 -13.97 4.30
C ALA A 252 5.76 -13.67 3.46
N LEU A 253 5.73 -12.59 2.67
CA LEU A 253 6.88 -12.16 1.85
C LEU A 253 8.09 -11.83 2.72
N THR A 254 7.88 -11.14 3.84
CA THR A 254 8.94 -10.83 4.81
C THR A 254 9.53 -12.10 5.41
N ASP A 255 8.69 -13.09 5.81
CA ASP A 255 9.14 -14.36 6.36
C ASP A 255 9.95 -15.18 5.35
N VAL A 256 9.50 -15.22 4.09
CA VAL A 256 10.19 -15.93 3.00
C VAL A 256 11.54 -15.30 2.70
N LEU A 257 11.60 -13.99 2.51
CA LEU A 257 12.83 -13.27 2.18
C LEU A 257 13.87 -13.30 3.30
N GLN A 258 13.43 -13.41 4.54
CA GLN A 258 14.31 -13.59 5.70
C GLN A 258 14.64 -15.07 6.00
N GLY A 259 14.18 -16.00 5.15
CA GLY A 259 14.46 -17.43 5.28
C GLY A 259 13.77 -18.11 6.46
N ARG A 260 12.74 -17.49 7.04
CA ARG A 260 11.94 -18.08 8.13
C ARG A 260 10.90 -19.07 7.63
N LYS A 261 10.42 -18.87 6.40
CA LYS A 261 9.43 -19.72 5.75
C LYS A 261 9.83 -20.02 4.31
N SER A 262 9.23 -21.03 3.72
CA SER A 262 9.44 -21.41 2.32
C SER A 262 8.54 -20.63 1.36
N ALA A 263 8.91 -20.55 0.09
CA ALA A 263 8.25 -19.71 -0.91
C ALA A 263 6.78 -20.07 -1.17
N ASN A 264 6.35 -21.31 -0.91
CA ASN A 264 4.95 -21.72 -1.01
C ASN A 264 4.03 -21.00 -0.01
N GLU A 265 4.54 -20.39 1.06
CA GLU A 265 3.76 -19.56 1.97
C GLU A 265 3.15 -18.33 1.28
N LEU A 266 3.76 -17.85 0.19
CA LEU A 266 3.21 -16.74 -0.60
C LEU A 266 1.89 -17.13 -1.27
N ARG A 267 1.82 -18.36 -1.80
CA ARG A 267 0.59 -18.91 -2.34
C ARG A 267 -0.45 -19.09 -1.23
N ALA A 268 -0.07 -19.70 -0.12
CA ALA A 268 -0.97 -19.95 1.01
C ALA A 268 -1.54 -18.64 1.58
N ALA A 269 -0.73 -17.59 1.71
CA ALA A 269 -1.17 -16.27 2.15
C ALA A 269 -2.16 -15.62 1.17
N TRP A 270 -1.89 -15.72 -0.13
CA TRP A 270 -2.77 -15.22 -1.17
C TRP A 270 -4.11 -15.96 -1.18
N GLU A 271 -4.10 -17.31 -1.12
CA GLU A 271 -5.31 -18.15 -1.06
C GLU A 271 -6.14 -17.86 0.20
N ALA A 272 -5.49 -17.64 1.34
CA ALA A 272 -6.17 -17.25 2.58
C ALA A 272 -6.89 -15.89 2.46
N ASP A 273 -6.28 -14.92 1.78
CA ASP A 273 -6.92 -13.64 1.50
C ASP A 273 -8.11 -13.82 0.52
N GLU A 274 -7.94 -14.55 -0.58
CA GLU A 274 -9.03 -14.82 -1.54
C GLU A 274 -10.23 -15.52 -0.89
N ALA A 275 -9.98 -16.42 0.06
CA ALA A 275 -11.06 -17.11 0.80
C ALA A 275 -11.84 -16.20 1.76
N ARG A 276 -11.29 -15.07 2.16
CA ARG A 276 -11.80 -14.17 3.20
C ARG A 276 -12.46 -12.91 2.62
N TYR A 277 -11.92 -12.43 1.49
CA TYR A 277 -12.33 -11.17 0.88
C TYR A 277 -13.51 -11.32 -0.08
N PRO A 278 -14.30 -10.25 -0.30
CA PRO A 278 -15.36 -10.27 -1.29
C PRO A 278 -14.80 -10.40 -2.70
N ARG A 279 -15.55 -11.07 -3.57
CA ARG A 279 -15.12 -11.33 -4.95
C ARG A 279 -14.81 -10.03 -5.71
N GLY A 280 -13.63 -10.00 -6.33
CA GLY A 280 -13.16 -8.84 -7.08
C GLY A 280 -12.56 -7.72 -6.22
N ALA A 281 -12.32 -7.99 -4.92
CA ALA A 281 -11.58 -7.09 -4.05
C ALA A 281 -10.18 -6.80 -4.61
N LEU A 282 -9.77 -5.55 -4.53
CA LEU A 282 -8.42 -5.14 -4.87
C LEU A 282 -7.60 -4.95 -3.60
N ARG A 283 -6.34 -5.38 -3.66
CA ARG A 283 -5.40 -5.26 -2.55
C ARG A 283 -4.19 -4.44 -2.99
N MET A 284 -3.71 -3.55 -2.13
CA MET A 284 -2.44 -2.86 -2.34
C MET A 284 -1.28 -3.82 -2.08
N ARG A 285 -0.34 -3.92 -3.02
CA ARG A 285 0.85 -4.77 -2.92
C ARG A 285 2.07 -3.89 -2.63
N PHE A 286 2.76 -4.18 -1.55
CA PHE A 286 3.91 -3.40 -1.10
C PHE A 286 4.93 -4.29 -0.38
N SER A 287 6.19 -3.88 -0.37
CA SER A 287 7.28 -4.52 0.37
C SER A 287 7.82 -3.64 1.49
N ASP A 288 7.67 -2.34 1.41
CA ASP A 288 7.89 -1.37 2.47
C ASP A 288 6.95 -0.16 2.30
N ASN A 289 6.86 0.66 3.34
CA ASN A 289 6.14 1.93 3.40
C ASN A 289 6.78 2.79 4.51
N HIS A 290 6.12 3.88 4.91
CA HIS A 290 6.61 4.77 5.97
C HIS A 290 6.71 4.12 7.36
N ASP A 291 5.95 3.05 7.64
CA ASP A 291 5.97 2.32 8.93
C ASP A 291 7.00 1.19 8.96
N GLU A 292 7.42 0.72 7.79
CA GLU A 292 8.32 -0.41 7.65
C GLU A 292 9.76 0.03 7.37
N ARG A 293 10.73 -0.74 7.86
CA ARG A 293 12.11 -0.56 7.43
C ARG A 293 12.23 -0.84 5.93
N ARG A 294 13.08 -0.08 5.25
CA ARG A 294 13.32 -0.25 3.81
C ARG A 294 13.50 -1.72 3.43
N ALA A 295 12.79 -2.15 2.37
CA ALA A 295 12.91 -3.52 1.85
C ALA A 295 14.37 -3.89 1.55
N ILE A 296 15.13 -2.95 0.96
CA ILE A 296 16.56 -3.14 0.69
C ILE A 296 17.39 -3.35 1.96
N ALA A 297 17.03 -2.69 3.07
CA ALA A 297 17.72 -2.88 4.35
C ALA A 297 17.35 -4.20 5.04
N ARG A 298 16.15 -4.74 4.76
CA ARG A 298 15.68 -6.01 5.32
C ARG A 298 16.11 -7.22 4.51
N PHE A 299 16.21 -7.10 3.19
CA PHE A 299 16.34 -8.23 2.25
C PHE A 299 17.59 -8.16 1.36
N GLY A 300 18.38 -7.09 1.46
CA GLY A 300 19.46 -6.81 0.52
C GLY A 300 18.93 -6.36 -0.86
N GLU A 301 19.83 -5.90 -1.73
CA GLU A 301 19.47 -5.38 -3.07
C GLU A 301 18.73 -6.44 -3.92
N PRO A 302 19.25 -7.68 -4.07
CA PRO A 302 18.58 -8.68 -4.90
C PRO A 302 17.22 -9.12 -4.34
N GLY A 303 17.13 -9.27 -3.00
CA GLY A 303 15.87 -9.65 -2.35
C GLY A 303 14.80 -8.57 -2.48
N ALA A 304 15.16 -7.30 -2.40
CA ALA A 304 14.24 -6.18 -2.62
C ALA A 304 13.68 -6.14 -4.06
N LEU A 305 14.53 -6.44 -5.05
CA LEU A 305 14.09 -6.52 -6.45
C LEU A 305 13.19 -7.75 -6.70
N ALA A 306 13.49 -8.91 -6.08
CA ALA A 306 12.64 -10.10 -6.15
C ALA A 306 11.26 -9.85 -5.52
N ALA A 307 11.22 -9.18 -4.35
CA ALA A 307 9.97 -8.74 -3.72
C ALA A 307 9.15 -7.84 -4.65
N SER A 308 9.81 -6.86 -5.25
CA SER A 308 9.16 -5.93 -6.17
C SER A 308 8.67 -6.62 -7.45
N ALA A 309 9.40 -7.61 -7.97
CA ALA A 309 8.96 -8.40 -9.11
C ALA A 309 7.61 -9.11 -8.81
N LEU A 310 7.45 -9.67 -7.60
CA LEU A 310 6.17 -10.23 -7.17
C LEU A 310 5.07 -9.18 -7.12
N MET A 311 5.33 -8.04 -6.47
CA MET A 311 4.33 -6.97 -6.30
C MET A 311 3.80 -6.45 -7.64
N PHE A 312 4.67 -6.28 -8.64
CA PHE A 312 4.28 -5.79 -9.96
C PHE A 312 3.59 -6.82 -10.83
N ALA A 313 3.91 -8.09 -10.65
CA ALA A 313 3.39 -9.18 -11.48
C ALA A 313 2.09 -9.80 -10.92
N LEU A 314 1.89 -9.76 -9.61
CA LEU A 314 0.69 -10.30 -8.97
C LEU A 314 -0.54 -9.38 -9.22
N ASP A 315 -1.74 -9.89 -8.96
CA ASP A 315 -2.97 -9.09 -8.94
C ASP A 315 -2.92 -7.99 -7.84
N GLY A 316 -3.82 -7.03 -7.92
CA GLY A 316 -3.85 -5.89 -7.01
C GLY A 316 -3.18 -4.64 -7.59
N VAL A 317 -2.82 -3.68 -6.74
CA VAL A 317 -2.22 -2.40 -7.14
C VAL A 317 -0.88 -2.23 -6.42
N PRO A 318 0.24 -2.19 -7.15
CA PRO A 318 1.55 -2.02 -6.51
C PRO A 318 1.75 -0.60 -6.01
N MET A 319 2.50 -0.49 -4.90
CA MET A 319 2.87 0.76 -4.27
C MET A 319 4.39 0.83 -4.09
N LEU A 320 4.95 2.01 -4.34
CA LEU A 320 6.32 2.38 -4.01
C LEU A 320 6.32 3.46 -2.94
N TYR A 321 7.17 3.32 -1.94
CA TYR A 321 7.50 4.39 -1.00
C TYR A 321 8.67 5.22 -1.53
N ASN A 322 8.66 6.53 -1.33
CA ASN A 322 9.68 7.44 -1.89
C ASN A 322 11.12 6.99 -1.56
N GLY A 323 11.98 6.93 -2.57
CA GLY A 323 13.35 6.43 -2.48
C GLY A 323 13.53 4.94 -2.79
N MET A 324 12.45 4.16 -2.84
CA MET A 324 12.50 2.74 -3.17
C MET A 324 13.05 2.51 -4.58
N GLU A 325 12.67 3.37 -5.51
CA GLU A 325 13.09 3.30 -6.93
C GLU A 325 14.56 3.62 -7.18
N VAL A 326 15.27 4.11 -6.18
CA VAL A 326 16.71 4.35 -6.26
C VAL A 326 17.52 3.45 -5.31
N GLY A 327 16.82 2.56 -4.59
CA GLY A 327 17.46 1.70 -3.60
C GLY A 327 18.01 2.49 -2.42
N ASP A 328 17.27 3.52 -1.97
CA ASP A 328 17.63 4.31 -0.80
C ASP A 328 17.62 3.44 0.47
N THR A 329 18.63 3.63 1.32
CA THR A 329 18.81 2.91 2.59
C THR A 329 18.67 3.83 3.80
N THR A 330 18.24 5.07 3.60
CA THR A 330 17.94 5.99 4.71
C THR A 330 16.93 5.31 5.64
N GLU A 331 17.15 5.45 6.93
CA GLU A 331 16.30 4.81 7.92
C GLU A 331 14.82 5.18 7.70
N SER A 332 13.96 4.19 7.83
CA SER A 332 12.51 4.33 7.71
C SER A 332 11.83 3.46 8.77
N GLY A 333 10.51 3.58 8.88
CA GLY A 333 9.73 2.93 9.93
C GLY A 333 9.35 3.91 11.04
N ALA A 334 8.51 3.46 11.97
CA ALA A 334 7.85 4.33 12.94
C ALA A 334 8.76 5.32 13.70
N PRO A 335 9.96 4.97 14.19
CA PRO A 335 10.84 5.96 14.83
C PRO A 335 11.33 7.05 13.87
N ALA A 336 11.54 6.73 12.60
CA ALA A 336 12.05 7.68 11.59
C ALA A 336 11.04 8.79 11.27
N LEU A 337 9.73 8.53 11.42
CA LEU A 337 8.66 9.51 11.18
C LEU A 337 8.78 10.78 12.04
N PHE A 338 9.47 10.68 13.19
CA PHE A 338 9.62 11.79 14.14
C PHE A 338 10.86 12.66 13.87
N TYR A 339 11.57 12.36 12.78
CA TYR A 339 12.78 13.05 12.36
C TYR A 339 12.67 13.52 10.91
N ARG A 340 13.61 14.34 10.50
CA ARG A 340 13.77 14.70 9.10
C ARG A 340 14.93 13.89 8.53
N LEU A 341 14.61 12.92 7.68
CA LEU A 341 15.55 11.97 7.07
C LEU A 341 15.38 11.93 5.55
N PRO A 342 15.86 12.96 4.82
CA PRO A 342 15.64 13.05 3.39
C PRO A 342 16.22 11.86 2.63
N VAL A 343 15.49 11.42 1.60
CA VAL A 343 15.96 10.42 0.64
C VAL A 343 17.28 10.84 0.02
N PHE A 344 18.26 9.94 0.01
CA PHE A 344 19.54 10.16 -0.63
C PHE A 344 19.49 9.83 -2.13
N TRP A 345 18.90 10.72 -2.93
CA TRP A 345 18.73 10.55 -4.38
C TRP A 345 19.98 10.21 -5.17
N PRO A 346 21.19 10.75 -4.84
CA PRO A 346 22.42 10.41 -5.57
C PRO A 346 22.81 8.93 -5.54
N ILE A 347 22.20 8.11 -4.64
CA ILE A 347 22.45 6.67 -4.60
C ILE A 347 22.08 5.98 -5.92
N ALA A 348 21.17 6.56 -6.71
CA ALA A 348 20.81 6.06 -8.05
C ALA A 348 22.01 5.92 -9.00
N GLU A 349 23.06 6.75 -8.84
CA GLU A 349 24.29 6.67 -9.63
C GLU A 349 25.09 5.40 -9.31
N ARG A 350 24.99 4.90 -8.07
CA ARG A 350 25.65 3.68 -7.61
C ARG A 350 24.78 2.43 -7.78
N ARG A 351 23.49 2.61 -7.96
CA ARG A 351 22.47 1.56 -8.10
C ARG A 351 21.58 1.79 -9.33
N PRO A 352 22.19 1.97 -10.52
CA PRO A 352 21.43 2.35 -11.72
C PRO A 352 20.44 1.27 -12.17
N GLU A 353 20.58 0.02 -11.70
CA GLU A 353 19.63 -1.07 -11.95
C GLU A 353 18.27 -0.82 -11.29
N PHE A 354 18.22 -0.15 -10.12
CA PHE A 354 16.97 0.13 -9.41
C PHE A 354 16.02 1.03 -10.23
N PRO A 355 16.38 2.26 -10.65
CA PRO A 355 15.46 3.08 -11.44
C PRO A 355 15.13 2.45 -12.80
N ARG A 356 16.05 1.66 -13.39
CA ARG A 356 15.76 0.90 -14.61
C ARG A 356 14.73 -0.17 -14.37
N PHE A 357 14.88 -0.97 -13.29
CA PHE A 357 13.95 -2.01 -12.90
C PHE A 357 12.54 -1.46 -12.71
N TYR A 358 12.36 -0.46 -11.85
CA TYR A 358 11.03 0.06 -11.55
C TYR A 358 10.36 0.68 -12.76
N ARG A 359 11.09 1.45 -13.57
CA ARG A 359 10.55 2.02 -14.82
C ARG A 359 10.07 0.92 -15.78
N GLN A 360 10.86 -0.12 -15.94
CA GLN A 360 10.53 -1.22 -16.86
C GLN A 360 9.39 -2.09 -16.32
N MET A 361 9.35 -2.39 -15.02
CA MET A 361 8.26 -3.14 -14.41
C MET A 361 6.93 -2.38 -14.47
N ILE A 362 6.96 -1.08 -14.26
CA ILE A 362 5.76 -0.22 -14.40
C ILE A 362 5.28 -0.20 -15.86
N ALA A 363 6.20 -0.04 -16.80
CA ALA A 363 5.88 -0.07 -18.23
C ALA A 363 5.31 -1.42 -18.65
N LEU A 364 5.92 -2.53 -18.21
CA LEU A 364 5.46 -3.89 -18.46
C LEU A 364 4.02 -4.07 -17.95
N ARG A 365 3.77 -3.71 -16.69
CA ARG A 365 2.44 -3.83 -16.11
C ARG A 365 1.39 -3.04 -16.89
N LYS A 366 1.71 -1.82 -17.32
CA LYS A 366 0.80 -0.98 -18.09
C LYS A 366 0.53 -1.50 -19.52
N SER A 367 1.50 -2.18 -20.10
CA SER A 367 1.42 -2.72 -21.46
C SER A 367 0.62 -4.03 -21.55
N HIS A 368 0.38 -4.71 -20.42
CA HIS A 368 -0.21 -6.03 -20.37
C HIS A 368 -1.45 -6.09 -19.50
N THR A 369 -2.62 -6.26 -20.12
CA THR A 369 -3.90 -6.34 -19.40
C THR A 369 -3.97 -7.55 -18.47
N ALA A 370 -3.30 -8.63 -18.82
CA ALA A 370 -3.19 -9.80 -17.95
C ALA A 370 -2.58 -9.44 -16.57
N LEU A 371 -1.63 -8.52 -16.49
CA LEU A 371 -1.04 -8.09 -15.22
C LEU A 371 -1.97 -7.18 -14.39
N THR A 372 -2.87 -6.44 -15.03
CA THR A 372 -3.73 -5.47 -14.35
C THR A 372 -5.14 -6.01 -14.06
N ARG A 373 -5.67 -6.86 -14.91
CA ARG A 373 -7.06 -7.38 -14.86
C ARG A 373 -7.16 -8.88 -14.89
N GLY A 374 -6.07 -9.58 -15.29
CA GLY A 374 -6.07 -11.03 -15.44
C GLY A 374 -6.30 -11.74 -14.10
N ARG A 375 -6.85 -12.94 -14.18
CA ARG A 375 -6.93 -13.84 -13.03
C ARG A 375 -5.55 -14.43 -12.73
N THR A 376 -5.27 -14.67 -11.47
CA THR A 376 -4.07 -15.38 -11.00
C THR A 376 -4.35 -16.89 -10.94
N GLU A 377 -3.41 -17.69 -11.42
CA GLU A 377 -3.42 -19.14 -11.32
C GLU A 377 -2.02 -19.61 -10.91
N TRP A 378 -1.92 -20.21 -9.73
CA TRP A 378 -0.66 -20.73 -9.23
C TRP A 378 -0.25 -21.98 -9.97
N LEU A 379 1.01 -22.07 -10.36
CA LEU A 379 1.58 -23.18 -11.11
C LEU A 379 2.52 -23.97 -10.21
N HIS A 380 2.61 -25.29 -10.43
CA HIS A 380 3.60 -26.13 -9.77
C HIS A 380 4.98 -25.98 -10.42
N ASN A 381 6.00 -26.19 -9.61
CA ASN A 381 7.39 -26.24 -10.07
C ASN A 381 8.18 -27.29 -9.28
N SER A 382 9.35 -27.64 -9.75
CA SER A 382 10.17 -28.71 -9.15
C SER A 382 10.81 -28.35 -7.80
N ASP A 383 10.65 -27.11 -7.31
CA ASP A 383 11.14 -26.67 -5.99
C ASP A 383 10.30 -25.52 -5.41
N GLU A 384 9.08 -25.82 -5.00
CA GLU A 384 8.16 -24.85 -4.41
C GLU A 384 8.63 -24.28 -3.06
N THR A 385 9.70 -24.83 -2.48
CA THR A 385 10.27 -24.30 -1.24
C THR A 385 11.03 -23.00 -1.46
N ARG A 386 11.53 -22.77 -2.68
CA ARG A 386 12.35 -21.60 -3.04
C ARG A 386 11.78 -20.79 -4.20
N ILE A 387 11.00 -21.42 -5.05
CA ILE A 387 10.51 -20.83 -6.31
C ILE A 387 9.01 -20.63 -6.22
N THR A 388 8.58 -19.44 -6.57
CA THR A 388 7.16 -19.10 -6.74
C THR A 388 6.86 -18.99 -8.23
N THR A 389 5.79 -19.69 -8.68
CA THR A 389 5.35 -19.66 -10.08
C THR A 389 3.84 -19.46 -10.17
N PHE A 390 3.42 -18.58 -11.07
CA PHE A 390 2.00 -18.36 -11.36
C PHE A 390 1.80 -17.84 -12.78
N ALA A 391 0.59 -18.01 -13.28
CA ALA A 391 0.13 -17.40 -14.51
C ALA A 391 -0.85 -16.26 -14.23
N ARG A 392 -0.79 -15.23 -15.07
CA ARG A 392 -1.80 -14.16 -15.15
C ARG A 392 -2.50 -14.30 -16.49
N ARG A 393 -3.82 -14.44 -16.48
CA ARG A 393 -4.60 -14.67 -17.72
C ARG A 393 -5.71 -13.64 -17.86
N ASP A 394 -5.74 -13.01 -19.03
CA ASP A 394 -6.83 -12.17 -19.51
C ASP A 394 -7.24 -12.61 -20.93
N GLU A 395 -8.31 -12.04 -21.50
CA GLU A 395 -8.78 -12.40 -22.83
C GLU A 395 -7.66 -12.28 -23.89
N GLY A 396 -7.19 -13.44 -24.37
CA GLY A 396 -6.17 -13.55 -25.42
C GLY A 396 -4.71 -13.36 -24.98
N GLU A 397 -4.43 -13.12 -23.70
CA GLU A 397 -3.07 -12.98 -23.19
C GLU A 397 -2.82 -13.85 -21.96
N GLU A 398 -1.67 -14.49 -21.94
CA GLU A 398 -1.18 -15.25 -20.80
C GLU A 398 0.25 -14.84 -20.47
N ILE A 399 0.50 -14.52 -19.21
CA ILE A 399 1.82 -14.18 -18.67
C ILE A 399 2.16 -15.17 -17.58
N VAL A 400 3.28 -15.88 -17.73
CA VAL A 400 3.83 -16.79 -16.72
C VAL A 400 4.97 -16.08 -16.01
N VAL A 401 4.95 -16.14 -14.69
CA VAL A 401 5.93 -15.51 -13.81
C VAL A 401 6.59 -16.58 -12.96
N ALA A 402 7.91 -16.54 -12.87
CA ALA A 402 8.70 -17.38 -11.99
C ALA A 402 9.70 -16.52 -11.22
N ILE A 403 9.76 -16.67 -9.89
CA ILE A 403 10.63 -15.88 -9.01
C ILE A 403 11.35 -16.83 -8.06
N ASN A 404 12.67 -16.66 -7.95
CA ASN A 404 13.51 -17.38 -6.99
C ASN A 404 13.70 -16.52 -5.73
N PHE A 405 13.13 -16.96 -4.61
CA PHE A 405 13.26 -16.33 -3.31
C PHE A 405 14.41 -16.91 -2.47
N SER A 406 15.50 -17.29 -3.13
CA SER A 406 16.68 -17.85 -2.44
C SER A 406 17.99 -17.33 -3.03
N ASN A 407 19.05 -17.43 -2.23
CA ASN A 407 20.43 -17.10 -2.62
C ASN A 407 21.13 -18.20 -3.42
N ARG A 408 20.39 -19.18 -3.96
CA ARG A 408 20.91 -20.29 -4.78
C ARG A 408 20.26 -20.29 -6.16
N PRO A 409 21.00 -20.53 -7.22
CA PRO A 409 20.40 -20.67 -8.54
C PRO A 409 19.42 -21.86 -8.57
N PHE A 410 18.45 -21.78 -9.43
CA PHE A 410 17.48 -22.84 -9.70
C PHE A 410 17.64 -23.33 -11.14
N ASN A 411 17.69 -24.65 -11.30
CA ASN A 411 17.57 -25.34 -12.56
C ASN A 411 16.56 -26.46 -12.39
N GLY A 412 15.42 -26.35 -13.05
CA GLY A 412 14.31 -27.28 -12.86
C GLY A 412 13.22 -27.09 -13.89
N THR A 413 12.01 -27.47 -13.52
CA THR A 413 10.84 -27.38 -14.39
C THR A 413 9.71 -26.62 -13.71
N ILE A 414 8.87 -25.98 -14.52
CA ILE A 414 7.60 -25.42 -14.09
C ILE A 414 6.47 -26.15 -14.85
N GLU A 415 5.30 -26.21 -14.21
CA GLU A 415 4.10 -26.65 -14.91
C GLU A 415 3.82 -25.68 -16.06
N ALA A 416 3.96 -26.17 -17.29
CA ALA A 416 3.61 -25.34 -18.43
C ALA A 416 2.09 -25.31 -18.57
N PRO A 417 1.47 -24.13 -18.64
CA PRO A 417 0.04 -24.04 -18.90
C PRO A 417 -0.31 -24.78 -20.20
N THR A 418 -1.25 -25.71 -20.11
CA THR A 418 -1.65 -26.56 -21.22
C THR A 418 -2.30 -25.78 -22.35
N GLY A 419 -1.80 -25.87 -23.54
CA GLY A 419 -2.36 -25.29 -24.75
C GLY A 419 -1.41 -25.52 -25.91
N ALA A 420 -1.82 -26.23 -26.95
CA ALA A 420 -0.98 -26.53 -28.09
C ALA A 420 -0.57 -25.23 -28.82
N GLY A 421 0.70 -25.04 -29.03
CA GLY A 421 1.22 -24.43 -30.24
C GLY A 421 1.80 -23.02 -30.18
N ALA A 422 1.60 -22.18 -29.17
CA ALA A 422 2.25 -20.86 -29.15
C ALA A 422 3.49 -20.86 -28.23
N ALA A 423 4.64 -20.51 -28.79
CA ALA A 423 5.86 -20.34 -28.01
C ALA A 423 5.72 -19.18 -27.02
N PHE A 424 6.28 -19.35 -25.82
CA PHE A 424 6.42 -18.26 -24.88
C PHE A 424 7.60 -17.34 -25.29
N ASN A 425 7.38 -16.05 -25.24
CA ASN A 425 8.42 -15.05 -25.40
C ASN A 425 8.85 -14.55 -24.03
N ASP A 426 10.14 -14.44 -23.79
CA ASP A 426 10.67 -13.83 -22.59
C ASP A 426 10.52 -12.31 -22.68
N ILE A 427 9.73 -11.75 -21.79
CA ILE A 427 9.48 -10.31 -21.64
C ILE A 427 10.05 -9.75 -20.34
N THR A 428 10.92 -10.52 -19.67
CA THR A 428 11.58 -10.11 -18.44
C THR A 428 12.34 -8.79 -18.66
N PRO A 429 12.10 -7.75 -17.86
CA PRO A 429 12.84 -6.50 -17.95
C PRO A 429 14.35 -6.70 -17.91
N ASP A 430 15.07 -6.14 -18.88
CA ASP A 430 16.53 -6.14 -18.89
C ASP A 430 17.06 -4.92 -18.18
N THR A 431 17.43 -5.07 -16.92
CA THR A 431 17.95 -3.99 -16.08
C THR A 431 19.43 -3.68 -16.31
N ARG A 432 20.13 -4.46 -17.15
CA ARG A 432 21.51 -4.19 -17.52
C ARG A 432 21.60 -2.88 -18.30
N GLU A 433 22.81 -2.31 -18.37
CA GLU A 433 23.03 -1.14 -19.22
C GLU A 433 22.62 -1.42 -20.67
N PRO A 434 22.00 -0.47 -21.36
CA PRO A 434 21.71 -0.64 -22.78
C PRO A 434 22.99 -1.02 -23.52
N PRO A 435 22.90 -1.90 -24.55
CA PRO A 435 24.05 -2.17 -25.37
C PRO A 435 24.57 -0.87 -26.01
N ARG A 436 25.87 -0.74 -26.14
CA ARG A 436 26.48 0.40 -26.84
C ARG A 436 25.87 0.54 -28.23
N ALA A 437 25.86 1.75 -28.76
CA ALA A 437 25.32 2.02 -30.09
C ALA A 437 26.00 1.15 -31.19
N ASP A 438 27.30 0.87 -31.02
CA ASP A 438 28.13 0.05 -31.86
C ASP A 438 28.18 -1.45 -31.50
N ALA A 439 27.33 -1.89 -30.54
CA ALA A 439 27.25 -3.30 -30.13
C ALA A 439 26.95 -4.20 -31.32
N THR A 440 27.71 -5.29 -31.43
CA THR A 440 27.54 -6.30 -32.46
C THR A 440 26.20 -7.03 -32.34
N GLU A 441 25.76 -7.67 -33.42
CA GLU A 441 24.56 -8.51 -33.43
C GLU A 441 24.68 -9.68 -32.43
N ALA A 442 25.88 -10.26 -32.29
CA ALA A 442 26.17 -11.30 -31.30
C ALA A 442 26.01 -10.82 -29.86
N GLU A 443 26.47 -9.61 -29.54
CA GLU A 443 26.30 -9.00 -28.21
C GLU A 443 24.83 -8.68 -27.91
N ARG A 444 24.06 -8.26 -28.92
CA ARG A 444 22.60 -8.06 -28.80
C ARG A 444 21.88 -9.38 -28.64
N ALA A 445 22.24 -10.40 -29.43
CA ALA A 445 21.66 -11.74 -29.35
C ALA A 445 21.96 -12.43 -28.02
N ALA A 446 23.15 -12.23 -27.42
CA ALA A 446 23.51 -12.74 -26.10
C ALA A 446 22.62 -12.20 -24.96
N ARG A 447 21.87 -11.12 -25.20
CA ARG A 447 20.88 -10.58 -24.26
C ARG A 447 19.51 -11.27 -24.39
N THR A 448 19.25 -11.91 -25.53
CA THR A 448 18.01 -12.68 -25.75
C THR A 448 18.12 -14.01 -25.01
N ARG A 449 17.26 -14.20 -24.03
CA ARG A 449 17.23 -15.45 -23.27
C ARG A 449 16.38 -16.47 -24.02
N ALA A 450 16.94 -17.66 -24.26
CA ALA A 450 16.17 -18.77 -24.82
C ALA A 450 15.05 -19.15 -23.85
N VAL A 451 13.85 -19.37 -24.40
CA VAL A 451 12.67 -19.86 -23.67
C VAL A 451 12.47 -21.32 -24.03
N SER A 452 12.54 -22.19 -23.06
CA SER A 452 12.40 -23.63 -23.24
C SER A 452 11.48 -24.27 -22.20
N LEU A 453 10.36 -23.61 -21.89
CA LEU A 453 9.39 -24.17 -20.95
C LEU A 453 8.97 -25.57 -21.37
N PRO A 454 8.86 -26.55 -20.46
CA PRO A 454 8.81 -26.41 -19.00
C PRO A 454 10.17 -26.26 -18.29
N ALA A 455 11.31 -26.43 -18.96
CA ALA A 455 12.63 -26.28 -18.37
C ALA A 455 12.90 -24.77 -18.06
N LEU A 456 13.38 -24.48 -16.87
CA LEU A 456 13.62 -23.12 -16.39
C LEU A 456 14.89 -23.04 -15.57
N SER A 457 15.70 -22.01 -15.86
CA SER A 457 16.83 -21.60 -15.03
C SER A 457 16.62 -20.19 -14.49
N LEU A 458 16.85 -20.01 -13.19
CA LEU A 458 16.83 -18.71 -12.52
C LEU A 458 18.12 -18.53 -11.73
N ASP A 459 18.69 -17.35 -11.82
CA ASP A 459 19.77 -16.93 -10.92
C ASP A 459 19.27 -16.87 -9.45
N ALA A 460 20.18 -16.80 -8.50
CA ALA A 460 19.85 -16.45 -7.12
C ALA A 460 19.07 -15.14 -7.08
N TRP A 461 17.93 -15.11 -6.40
CA TRP A 461 17.00 -13.96 -6.36
C TRP A 461 16.48 -13.51 -7.73
N GLY A 462 16.70 -14.33 -8.76
CA GLY A 462 16.31 -14.03 -10.13
C GLY A 462 14.83 -14.23 -10.37
N TYR A 463 14.32 -13.57 -11.40
CA TYR A 463 12.95 -13.76 -11.87
C TYR A 463 12.89 -13.81 -13.39
N ARG A 464 11.86 -14.44 -13.93
CA ARG A 464 11.55 -14.50 -15.36
C ARG A 464 10.06 -14.28 -15.59
N ILE A 465 9.74 -13.55 -16.64
CA ILE A 465 8.39 -13.24 -17.05
C ILE A 465 8.25 -13.61 -18.52
N PHE A 466 7.30 -14.49 -18.81
CA PHE A 466 7.06 -15.02 -20.15
C PHE A 466 5.68 -14.65 -20.61
N ARG A 467 5.54 -14.27 -21.86
CA ARG A 467 4.27 -13.94 -22.48
C ARG A 467 3.94 -14.94 -23.60
N ARG A 468 2.70 -15.41 -23.59
CA ARG A 468 2.05 -16.05 -24.70
C ARG A 468 0.80 -15.25 -25.04
N GLY A 469 0.63 -14.88 -26.31
CA GLY A 469 -0.53 -14.18 -26.80
C GLY A 469 -0.96 -14.71 -28.15
N ARG A 470 -2.20 -14.44 -28.52
CA ARG A 470 -2.71 -14.71 -29.85
C ARG A 470 -2.09 -13.80 -30.88
#